data_27db4262c1fea1b37050e417038808d5
#
_entry.id   27db4262c1fea1b37050e417038808d5
#
_cell.length_a   1.000
_cell.length_b   1.000
_cell.length_c   1.000
_cell.angle_alpha   90.00
_cell.angle_beta   90.00
_cell.angle_gamma   90.00
#
_symmetry.space_group_name_H-M   'P 1'
#
loop_
_entity.id
_entity.type
_entity.pdbx_description
1 polymer ?
#
loop_
_entity_poly.entity_id
_entity_poly.type
_entity_poly.pdbx_seq_one_letter_code
_entity_poly.pdbx_strand_id
1 'polypeptide(L)'
;EKGVREVFEKARSNAPTVVFFDEIDSIAGERGRNSGDSGVGERVVSQLLTELDGLEDLEDVVVIATTNRPDLIDPALLRPGRLDRHVHVPVPDEEGRRKIFEVHTRDKPLADDVDLDDLAARTDGYVGADIEAVCREASMAATREFVNSVPKDEMGESVGNVRIGEDHFEQALDEVGPSVTDRVKENYQQIEERFDQEGDVVEEEQLGRTFQ
;
A
#
# COMPACT_ATOMS: atom_id res chain seq x y z
N GLU A 1 3.41 25.25 2.77
CA GLU A 1 2.17 26.03 2.77
C GLU A 1 1.70 26.34 1.35
N LYS A 2 2.51 27.02 0.52
CA LYS A 2 2.11 27.43 -0.83
C LYS A 2 1.70 26.22 -1.69
N GLY A 3 2.46 25.13 -1.65
CA GLY A 3 2.15 23.89 -2.41
C GLY A 3 0.81 23.27 -1.99
N VAL A 4 0.50 23.22 -0.70
CA VAL A 4 -0.79 22.71 -0.21
C VAL A 4 -1.93 23.56 -0.78
N ARG A 5 -1.84 24.87 -0.67
CA ARG A 5 -2.85 25.79 -1.22
C ARG A 5 -3.07 25.60 -2.71
N GLU A 6 -1.98 25.54 -3.49
CA GLU A 6 -2.05 25.34 -4.94
C GLU A 6 -2.73 24.00 -5.33
N VAL A 7 -2.50 22.91 -4.55
CA VAL A 7 -3.17 21.63 -4.76
C VAL A 7 -4.67 21.76 -4.55
N PHE A 8 -5.11 22.38 -3.45
CA PHE A 8 -6.53 22.54 -3.16
C PHE A 8 -7.22 23.55 -4.09
N GLU A 9 -6.58 24.65 -4.47
CA GLU A 9 -7.10 25.57 -5.49
C GLU A 9 -7.31 24.86 -6.83
N LYS A 10 -6.36 24.00 -7.22
CA LYS A 10 -6.46 23.20 -8.44
C LYS A 10 -7.56 22.14 -8.34
N ALA A 11 -7.72 21.50 -7.18
CA ALA A 11 -8.76 20.53 -6.95
C ALA A 11 -10.15 21.17 -7.08
N ARG A 12 -10.37 22.29 -6.41
CA ARG A 12 -11.62 23.07 -6.50
C ARG A 12 -11.93 23.52 -7.92
N SER A 13 -10.91 23.92 -8.68
CA SER A 13 -11.10 24.39 -10.07
C SER A 13 -11.41 23.25 -11.06
N ASN A 14 -11.17 21.99 -10.69
CA ASN A 14 -11.35 20.82 -11.53
C ASN A 14 -12.30 19.79 -10.91
N ALA A 15 -13.19 20.21 -10.02
CA ALA A 15 -14.19 19.33 -9.43
C ALA A 15 -15.12 18.71 -10.52
N PRO A 16 -15.51 17.42 -10.40
CA PRO A 16 -15.22 16.51 -9.29
C PRO A 16 -13.76 15.99 -9.31
N THR A 17 -13.12 15.98 -8.15
CA THR A 17 -11.68 15.65 -8.02
C THR A 17 -11.38 14.87 -6.75
N VAL A 18 -10.41 13.95 -6.83
CA VAL A 18 -9.82 13.30 -5.66
C VAL A 18 -8.41 13.87 -5.43
N VAL A 19 -8.16 14.36 -4.23
CA VAL A 19 -6.82 14.74 -3.76
C VAL A 19 -6.27 13.59 -2.95
N PHE A 20 -5.11 13.08 -3.35
CA PHE A 20 -4.46 11.95 -2.70
C PHE A 20 -3.13 12.40 -2.07
N PHE A 21 -3.00 12.17 -0.76
CA PHE A 21 -1.76 12.39 0.00
C PHE A 21 -1.18 11.05 0.40
N ASP A 22 -0.05 10.68 -0.16
CA ASP A 22 0.70 9.52 0.25
C ASP A 22 1.70 9.89 1.34
N GLU A 23 1.88 9.01 2.35
CA GLU A 23 2.77 9.24 3.50
C GLU A 23 2.54 10.60 4.17
N ILE A 24 1.28 10.90 4.50
CA ILE A 24 0.88 12.20 5.06
C ILE A 24 1.63 12.55 6.37
N ASP A 25 2.08 11.56 7.13
CA ASP A 25 2.90 11.73 8.33
C ASP A 25 4.21 12.48 8.07
N SER A 26 4.72 12.43 6.84
CA SER A 26 5.91 13.18 6.44
C SER A 26 5.72 14.70 6.45
N ILE A 27 4.48 15.16 6.25
CA ILE A 27 4.12 16.58 6.14
C ILE A 27 3.17 17.05 7.25
N ALA A 28 2.46 16.14 7.89
CA ALA A 28 1.38 16.42 8.84
C ALA A 28 1.63 15.81 10.24
N GLY A 29 2.90 15.62 10.61
CA GLY A 29 3.31 15.06 11.89
C GLY A 29 2.97 15.96 13.08
N GLU A 30 2.78 15.31 14.25
CA GLU A 30 2.44 15.94 15.53
C GLU A 30 3.41 17.08 15.90
N ARG A 31 2.84 18.18 16.38
CA ARG A 31 3.58 19.39 16.76
C ARG A 31 4.58 19.12 17.88
N GLY A 32 5.84 19.52 17.67
CA GLY A 32 6.86 19.52 18.74
C GLY A 32 7.78 18.31 18.79
N ARG A 33 7.64 17.29 17.98
CA ARG A 33 8.48 16.07 18.01
C ARG A 33 9.83 16.19 17.29
N ASN A 34 9.97 17.15 16.36
CA ASN A 34 11.25 17.41 15.66
C ASN A 34 11.86 18.72 16.11
N SER A 35 12.87 18.66 16.96
CA SER A 35 13.55 19.81 17.58
C SER A 35 14.40 20.71 16.64
N GLY A 36 14.40 20.46 15.33
CA GLY A 36 15.29 21.15 14.38
C GLY A 36 14.61 22.03 13.33
N ASP A 37 13.33 21.80 12.99
CA ASP A 37 12.62 22.53 11.91
C ASP A 37 11.14 22.79 12.23
N SER A 38 10.86 23.08 13.49
CA SER A 38 9.53 23.14 14.09
C SER A 38 8.55 24.14 13.44
N GLY A 39 9.06 25.18 12.79
CA GLY A 39 8.21 26.23 12.23
C GLY A 39 7.60 25.91 10.84
N VAL A 40 8.19 25.03 10.06
CA VAL A 40 7.71 24.70 8.70
C VAL A 40 6.59 23.65 8.77
N GLY A 41 6.78 22.57 9.51
CA GLY A 41 5.77 21.53 9.69
C GLY A 41 4.48 22.08 10.29
N GLU A 42 4.56 22.86 11.38
CA GLU A 42 3.37 23.45 12.00
C GLU A 42 2.58 24.36 11.05
N ARG A 43 3.26 25.10 10.18
CA ARG A 43 2.59 25.93 9.17
C ARG A 43 1.92 25.11 8.07
N VAL A 44 2.53 23.99 7.67
CA VAL A 44 1.94 23.08 6.68
C VAL A 44 0.68 22.42 7.26
N VAL A 45 0.74 21.92 8.49
CA VAL A 45 -0.43 21.37 9.19
C VAL A 45 -1.53 22.43 9.32
N SER A 46 -1.19 23.64 9.75
CA SER A 46 -2.17 24.73 9.87
C SER A 46 -2.81 25.11 8.53
N GLN A 47 -2.04 25.09 7.44
CA GLN A 47 -2.59 25.35 6.11
C GLN A 47 -3.48 24.18 5.66
N LEU A 48 -3.09 22.93 5.92
CA LEU A 48 -3.88 21.74 5.57
C LEU A 48 -5.23 21.75 6.29
N LEU A 49 -5.24 22.08 7.60
CA LEU A 49 -6.46 22.25 8.38
C LEU A 49 -7.38 23.32 7.77
N THR A 50 -6.82 24.47 7.38
CA THR A 50 -7.58 25.56 6.75
C THR A 50 -8.18 25.14 5.42
N GLU A 51 -7.46 24.39 4.60
CA GLU A 51 -7.95 23.91 3.31
C GLU A 51 -9.03 22.84 3.45
N LEU A 52 -8.89 21.93 4.43
CA LEU A 52 -9.89 20.90 4.73
C LEU A 52 -11.18 21.52 5.25
N ASP A 53 -11.09 22.45 6.20
CA ASP A 53 -12.27 23.19 6.71
C ASP A 53 -12.97 23.97 5.59
N GLY A 54 -12.24 24.42 4.59
CA GLY A 54 -12.80 25.08 3.40
C GLY A 54 -13.44 24.13 2.38
N LEU A 55 -13.40 22.82 2.59
CA LEU A 55 -14.04 21.82 1.72
C LEU A 55 -15.46 21.45 2.19
N GLU A 56 -15.86 21.75 3.43
CA GLU A 56 -17.18 21.40 3.96
C GLU A 56 -18.34 21.92 3.07
N ASP A 57 -18.13 23.02 2.34
CA ASP A 57 -19.12 23.60 1.41
C ASP A 57 -18.97 23.08 -0.05
N LEU A 58 -18.05 22.14 -0.32
CA LEU A 58 -17.70 21.67 -1.68
C LEU A 58 -18.06 20.20 -1.84
N GLU A 59 -19.21 19.91 -2.43
CA GLU A 59 -19.74 18.55 -2.61
C GLU A 59 -18.91 17.63 -3.52
N ASP A 60 -17.92 18.15 -4.27
CA ASP A 60 -17.27 17.40 -5.37
C ASP A 60 -15.75 17.22 -5.21
N VAL A 61 -15.19 17.43 -4.02
CA VAL A 61 -13.76 17.19 -3.75
C VAL A 61 -13.60 16.19 -2.62
N VAL A 62 -12.98 15.05 -2.92
CA VAL A 62 -12.66 14.00 -1.94
C VAL A 62 -11.18 14.05 -1.62
N VAL A 63 -10.84 14.00 -0.33
CA VAL A 63 -9.44 13.91 0.13
C VAL A 63 -9.20 12.51 0.70
N ILE A 64 -8.16 11.86 0.19
CA ILE A 64 -7.68 10.56 0.67
C ILE A 64 -6.24 10.74 1.13
N ALA A 65 -5.93 10.28 2.33
CA ALA A 65 -4.57 10.28 2.87
C ALA A 65 -4.17 8.88 3.31
N THR A 66 -2.92 8.51 3.07
CA THR A 66 -2.34 7.24 3.55
C THR A 66 -1.18 7.50 4.50
N THR A 67 -1.00 6.61 5.45
CA THR A 67 0.16 6.61 6.35
C THR A 67 0.42 5.22 6.91
N ASN A 68 1.69 4.89 7.12
CA ASN A 68 2.14 3.74 7.90
C ASN A 68 2.35 4.11 9.39
N ARG A 69 2.20 5.39 9.77
CA ARG A 69 2.47 5.93 11.09
C ARG A 69 1.32 6.82 11.57
N PRO A 70 0.11 6.25 11.77
CA PRO A 70 -1.04 7.03 12.22
C PRO A 70 -0.80 7.69 13.59
N ASP A 71 0.07 7.11 14.43
CA ASP A 71 0.53 7.67 15.70
C ASP A 71 1.27 9.00 15.58
N LEU A 72 1.71 9.39 14.40
CA LEU A 72 2.40 10.65 14.13
C LEU A 72 1.49 11.74 13.58
N ILE A 73 0.27 11.42 13.16
CA ILE A 73 -0.66 12.40 12.58
C ILE A 73 -1.15 13.37 13.67
N ASP A 74 -1.19 14.68 13.35
CA ASP A 74 -1.79 15.67 14.27
C ASP A 74 -3.27 15.35 14.49
N PRO A 75 -3.70 15.11 15.75
CA PRO A 75 -5.09 14.75 16.06
C PRO A 75 -6.13 15.74 15.54
N ALA A 76 -5.74 16.98 15.29
CA ALA A 76 -6.65 17.98 14.72
C ALA A 76 -7.10 17.62 13.28
N LEU A 77 -6.28 16.87 12.52
CA LEU A 77 -6.63 16.41 11.18
C LEU A 77 -7.66 15.28 11.20
N LEU A 78 -7.71 14.51 12.26
CA LEU A 78 -8.58 13.33 12.42
C LEU A 78 -9.98 13.67 12.94
N ARG A 79 -10.28 14.95 13.17
CA ARG A 79 -11.59 15.40 13.67
C ARG A 79 -12.66 15.34 12.59
N PRO A 80 -13.95 15.16 13.00
CA PRO A 80 -15.09 15.20 12.10
C PRO A 80 -15.06 16.42 11.15
N GLY A 81 -15.43 16.20 9.88
CA GLY A 81 -15.38 17.21 8.82
C GLY A 81 -14.02 17.37 8.12
N ARG A 82 -13.01 16.55 8.47
CA ARG A 82 -11.67 16.55 7.88
C ARG A 82 -11.31 15.17 7.38
N LEU A 83 -10.27 14.53 7.93
CA LEU A 83 -9.96 13.12 7.67
C LEU A 83 -10.71 12.27 8.71
N ASP A 84 -12.01 12.25 8.63
CA ASP A 84 -12.91 11.69 9.64
C ASP A 84 -13.26 10.21 9.41
N ARG A 85 -12.95 9.67 8.23
CA ARG A 85 -13.13 8.25 7.92
C ARG A 85 -11.78 7.55 7.91
N HIS A 86 -11.58 6.68 8.89
CA HIS A 86 -10.36 5.90 9.01
C HIS A 86 -10.61 4.48 8.51
N VAL A 87 -9.75 3.99 7.63
CA VAL A 87 -9.79 2.62 7.11
C VAL A 87 -8.45 1.99 7.43
N HIS A 88 -8.47 0.93 8.23
CA HIS A 88 -7.31 0.10 8.47
C HIS A 88 -7.16 -0.91 7.33
N VAL A 89 -5.96 -0.99 6.76
CA VAL A 89 -5.60 -2.01 5.77
C VAL A 89 -4.70 -3.02 6.49
N PRO A 90 -5.22 -4.19 6.88
CA PRO A 90 -4.48 -5.18 7.63
C PRO A 90 -3.40 -5.86 6.78
N VAL A 91 -2.49 -6.58 7.45
CA VAL A 91 -1.61 -7.54 6.79
C VAL A 91 -2.49 -8.62 6.14
N PRO A 92 -2.26 -9.00 4.87
CA PRO A 92 -3.13 -9.92 4.17
C PRO A 92 -3.13 -11.31 4.85
N ASP A 93 -4.31 -11.88 5.01
CA ASP A 93 -4.51 -13.28 5.36
C ASP A 93 -4.13 -14.20 4.18
N GLU A 94 -4.27 -15.49 4.33
CA GLU A 94 -3.90 -16.48 3.31
C GLU A 94 -4.69 -16.26 2.01
N GLU A 95 -6.00 -16.00 2.09
CA GLU A 95 -6.83 -15.71 0.92
C GLU A 95 -6.42 -14.38 0.25
N GLY A 96 -6.11 -13.37 1.04
CA GLY A 96 -5.58 -12.09 0.56
C GLY A 96 -4.25 -12.27 -0.18
N ARG A 97 -3.31 -13.05 0.39
CA ARG A 97 -2.03 -13.35 -0.26
C ARG A 97 -2.21 -14.11 -1.58
N ARG A 98 -3.11 -15.08 -1.61
CA ARG A 98 -3.47 -15.77 -2.84
C ARG A 98 -3.94 -14.81 -3.93
N LYS A 99 -4.85 -13.89 -3.59
CA LYS A 99 -5.34 -12.86 -4.54
C LYS A 99 -4.21 -11.94 -5.02
N ILE A 100 -3.28 -11.60 -4.13
CA ILE A 100 -2.10 -10.79 -4.50
C ILE A 100 -1.20 -11.55 -5.48
N PHE A 101 -0.91 -12.84 -5.24
CA PHE A 101 -0.22 -13.69 -6.21
C PHE A 101 -0.94 -13.72 -7.56
N GLU A 102 -2.26 -13.88 -7.57
CA GLU A 102 -3.09 -13.88 -8.77
C GLU A 102 -2.96 -12.59 -9.60
N VAL A 103 -2.92 -11.44 -8.92
CA VAL A 103 -2.71 -10.13 -9.55
C VAL A 103 -1.32 -10.03 -10.18
N HIS A 104 -0.27 -10.41 -9.44
CA HIS A 104 1.12 -10.27 -9.89
C HIS A 104 1.59 -11.36 -10.87
N THR A 105 0.79 -12.41 -11.05
CA THR A 105 1.08 -13.49 -12.01
C THR A 105 0.15 -13.51 -13.23
N ARG A 106 -0.89 -12.67 -13.26
CA ARG A 106 -1.94 -12.63 -14.31
C ARG A 106 -1.40 -12.65 -15.74
N ASP A 107 -0.37 -11.87 -16.00
CA ASP A 107 0.23 -11.71 -17.34
C ASP A 107 1.55 -12.48 -17.48
N LYS A 108 1.82 -13.41 -16.58
CA LYS A 108 3.05 -14.21 -16.57
C LYS A 108 2.78 -15.64 -17.04
N PRO A 109 3.69 -16.21 -17.83
CA PRO A 109 3.56 -17.57 -18.34
C PRO A 109 3.92 -18.58 -17.25
N LEU A 110 2.98 -18.91 -16.36
CA LEU A 110 3.15 -19.94 -15.34
C LEU A 110 3.19 -21.34 -15.98
N ALA A 111 3.93 -22.23 -15.38
CA ALA A 111 3.88 -23.67 -15.63
C ALA A 111 2.70 -24.31 -14.88
N ASP A 112 2.30 -25.51 -15.28
CA ASP A 112 1.13 -26.21 -14.72
C ASP A 112 1.37 -26.74 -13.29
N ASP A 113 2.63 -26.73 -12.82
CA ASP A 113 3.04 -27.16 -11.48
C ASP A 113 2.95 -26.08 -10.42
N VAL A 114 2.68 -24.82 -10.80
CA VAL A 114 2.58 -23.71 -9.85
C VAL A 114 1.21 -23.69 -9.19
N ASP A 115 1.18 -23.84 -7.88
CA ASP A 115 -0.03 -23.76 -7.06
C ASP A 115 -0.03 -22.47 -6.22
N LEU A 116 -0.92 -21.54 -6.55
CA LEU A 116 -1.02 -20.25 -5.82
C LEU A 116 -1.58 -20.43 -4.41
N ASP A 117 -2.32 -21.48 -4.12
CA ASP A 117 -2.82 -21.77 -2.78
C ASP A 117 -1.67 -22.27 -1.89
N ASP A 118 -0.77 -23.12 -2.41
CA ASP A 118 0.46 -23.54 -1.70
C ASP A 118 1.39 -22.34 -1.45
N LEU A 119 1.62 -21.49 -2.46
CA LEU A 119 2.44 -20.30 -2.30
C LEU A 119 1.85 -19.35 -1.23
N ALA A 120 0.54 -19.17 -1.18
CA ALA A 120 -0.14 -18.37 -0.16
C ALA A 120 0.02 -18.95 1.24
N ALA A 121 -0.09 -20.29 1.40
CA ALA A 121 0.08 -20.97 2.67
C ALA A 121 1.52 -20.81 3.22
N ARG A 122 2.52 -20.83 2.34
CA ARG A 122 3.96 -20.74 2.69
C ARG A 122 4.45 -19.31 2.97
N THR A 123 3.67 -18.30 2.67
CA THR A 123 4.07 -16.88 2.75
C THR A 123 3.42 -16.12 3.91
N ASP A 124 3.25 -16.75 5.08
CA ASP A 124 2.75 -16.04 6.26
C ASP A 124 3.64 -14.85 6.64
N GLY A 125 3.01 -13.70 6.93
CA GLY A 125 3.69 -12.45 7.24
C GLY A 125 4.21 -11.66 6.02
N TYR A 126 3.99 -12.15 4.80
CA TYR A 126 4.30 -11.38 3.59
C TYR A 126 3.21 -10.34 3.32
N VAL A 127 3.62 -9.16 2.90
CA VAL A 127 2.73 -8.09 2.39
C VAL A 127 2.77 -8.04 0.87
N GLY A 128 1.94 -7.17 0.28
CA GLY A 128 1.85 -7.06 -1.18
C GLY A 128 3.18 -6.83 -1.87
N ALA A 129 4.04 -5.97 -1.31
CA ALA A 129 5.37 -5.69 -1.86
C ALA A 129 6.32 -6.91 -1.81
N ASP A 130 6.22 -7.74 -0.76
CA ASP A 130 7.02 -8.97 -0.66
C ASP A 130 6.59 -9.99 -1.72
N ILE A 131 5.28 -10.18 -1.89
CA ILE A 131 4.71 -11.10 -2.89
C ILE A 131 5.05 -10.62 -4.31
N GLU A 132 4.98 -9.32 -4.57
CA GLU A 132 5.46 -8.75 -5.84
C GLU A 132 6.93 -9.06 -6.07
N ALA A 133 7.77 -8.91 -5.04
CA ALA A 133 9.20 -9.24 -5.11
C ALA A 133 9.42 -10.73 -5.41
N VAL A 134 8.69 -11.62 -4.73
CA VAL A 134 8.74 -13.08 -5.02
C VAL A 134 8.39 -13.35 -6.48
N CYS A 135 7.28 -12.80 -6.97
CA CYS A 135 6.85 -12.98 -8.37
C CYS A 135 7.85 -12.42 -9.38
N ARG A 136 8.56 -11.36 -9.03
CA ARG A 136 9.61 -10.75 -9.86
C ARG A 136 10.86 -11.64 -9.86
N GLU A 137 11.33 -12.10 -8.69
CA GLU A 137 12.51 -12.96 -8.59
C GLU A 137 12.28 -14.33 -9.26
N ALA A 138 11.11 -14.95 -9.10
CA ALA A 138 10.74 -16.16 -9.82
C ALA A 138 10.80 -15.96 -11.35
N SER A 139 10.31 -14.83 -11.85
CA SER A 139 10.39 -14.46 -13.27
C SER A 139 11.83 -14.27 -13.73
N MET A 140 12.69 -13.68 -12.89
CA MET A 140 14.12 -13.51 -13.16
C MET A 140 14.86 -14.84 -13.14
N ALA A 141 14.53 -15.76 -12.23
CA ALA A 141 15.09 -17.10 -12.16
C ALA A 141 14.80 -17.88 -13.46
N ALA A 142 13.53 -17.92 -13.89
CA ALA A 142 13.14 -18.56 -15.15
C ALA A 142 13.86 -17.93 -16.36
N THR A 143 14.04 -16.61 -16.35
CA THR A 143 14.76 -15.92 -17.42
C THR A 143 16.25 -16.29 -17.42
N ARG A 144 16.89 -16.37 -16.24
CA ARG A 144 18.31 -16.80 -16.10
C ARG A 144 18.51 -18.25 -16.57
N GLU A 145 17.58 -19.13 -16.20
CA GLU A 145 17.62 -20.53 -16.67
C GLU A 145 17.53 -20.61 -18.19
N PHE A 146 16.57 -19.93 -18.80
CA PHE A 146 16.41 -19.87 -20.26
C PHE A 146 17.67 -19.37 -20.96
N VAL A 147 18.24 -18.25 -20.50
CA VAL A 147 19.46 -17.68 -21.12
C VAL A 147 20.65 -18.62 -21.01
N ASN A 148 20.73 -19.40 -19.95
CA ASN A 148 21.83 -20.35 -19.74
C ASN A 148 21.65 -21.70 -20.48
N SER A 149 20.40 -22.08 -20.77
CA SER A 149 20.08 -23.40 -21.37
C SER A 149 19.91 -23.34 -22.89
N VAL A 150 19.55 -22.17 -23.46
CA VAL A 150 19.27 -22.04 -24.91
C VAL A 150 20.43 -21.37 -25.66
N PRO A 151 20.88 -21.95 -26.78
CA PRO A 151 21.88 -21.33 -27.65
C PRO A 151 21.43 -19.95 -28.15
N LYS A 152 22.36 -19.01 -28.30
CA LYS A 152 22.05 -17.61 -28.63
C LYS A 152 21.31 -17.42 -29.95
N ASP A 153 21.58 -18.28 -30.91
CA ASP A 153 20.97 -18.30 -32.25
C ASP A 153 19.52 -18.81 -32.24
N GLU A 154 19.13 -19.58 -31.20
CA GLU A 154 17.78 -20.14 -31.04
C GLU A 154 16.91 -19.35 -30.06
N MET A 155 17.47 -18.38 -29.32
CA MET A 155 16.75 -17.64 -28.27
C MET A 155 15.50 -16.94 -28.78
N GLY A 156 15.55 -16.34 -29.98
CA GLY A 156 14.43 -15.58 -30.53
C GLY A 156 13.19 -16.43 -30.81
N GLU A 157 13.38 -17.68 -31.24
CA GLU A 157 12.28 -18.61 -31.52
C GLU A 157 11.76 -19.31 -30.26
N SER A 158 12.65 -19.47 -29.26
CA SER A 158 12.36 -20.24 -28.04
C SER A 158 11.80 -19.43 -26.89
N VAL A 159 11.89 -18.07 -26.95
CA VAL A 159 11.43 -17.19 -25.84
C VAL A 159 9.97 -17.38 -25.46
N GLY A 160 9.11 -17.71 -26.44
CA GLY A 160 7.70 -18.00 -26.19
C GLY A 160 7.42 -19.28 -25.36
N ASN A 161 8.45 -20.13 -25.17
CA ASN A 161 8.34 -21.37 -24.41
C ASN A 161 8.77 -21.23 -22.94
N VAL A 162 9.27 -20.06 -22.54
CA VAL A 162 9.63 -19.81 -21.14
C VAL A 162 8.40 -19.95 -20.26
N ARG A 163 8.54 -20.72 -19.18
CA ARG A 163 7.53 -20.88 -18.15
C ARG A 163 8.15 -20.67 -16.80
N ILE A 164 7.38 -20.08 -15.89
CA ILE A 164 7.79 -19.89 -14.49
C ILE A 164 7.21 -21.06 -13.72
N GLY A 165 8.04 -22.02 -13.31
CA GLY A 165 7.65 -23.20 -12.57
C GLY A 165 7.80 -23.02 -11.05
N GLU A 166 7.37 -24.04 -10.30
CA GLU A 166 7.47 -24.08 -8.84
C GLU A 166 8.91 -23.89 -8.34
N ASP A 167 9.91 -24.54 -8.98
CA ASP A 167 11.33 -24.40 -8.63
C ASP A 167 11.83 -22.96 -8.64
N HIS A 168 11.28 -22.12 -9.52
CA HIS A 168 11.63 -20.69 -9.58
C HIS A 168 11.02 -19.91 -8.42
N PHE A 169 9.80 -20.27 -8.00
CA PHE A 169 9.19 -19.69 -6.81
C PHE A 169 9.90 -20.15 -5.53
N GLU A 170 10.34 -21.40 -5.44
CA GLU A 170 11.17 -21.86 -4.31
C GLU A 170 12.45 -21.04 -4.18
N GLN A 171 13.18 -20.83 -5.28
CA GLN A 171 14.36 -19.97 -5.26
C GLN A 171 14.03 -18.53 -4.83
N ALA A 172 12.91 -17.99 -5.30
CA ALA A 172 12.48 -16.63 -4.94
C ALA A 172 12.13 -16.53 -3.46
N LEU A 173 11.47 -17.54 -2.88
CA LEU A 173 11.12 -17.57 -1.45
C LEU A 173 12.36 -17.71 -0.54
N ASP A 174 13.43 -18.34 -1.02
CA ASP A 174 14.72 -18.39 -0.30
C ASP A 174 15.42 -17.02 -0.26
N GLU A 175 15.20 -16.18 -1.27
CA GLU A 175 15.81 -14.84 -1.39
C GLU A 175 14.96 -13.73 -0.75
N VAL A 176 13.65 -13.85 -0.77
CA VAL A 176 12.69 -12.83 -0.30
C VAL A 176 12.02 -13.30 0.98
N GLY A 177 12.35 -12.68 2.09
CA GLY A 177 11.67 -12.92 3.38
C GLY A 177 10.50 -11.97 3.63
N PRO A 178 9.67 -12.26 4.66
CA PRO A 178 8.56 -11.39 5.04
C PRO A 178 9.05 -10.07 5.62
N SER A 179 8.43 -8.97 5.20
CA SER A 179 8.70 -7.64 5.76
C SER A 179 8.08 -7.45 7.14
N VAL A 180 6.97 -8.14 7.41
CA VAL A 180 6.25 -8.03 8.68
C VAL A 180 6.71 -9.10 9.65
N THR A 181 7.53 -8.69 10.61
CA THR A 181 7.94 -9.54 11.74
C THR A 181 6.87 -9.53 12.83
N ASP A 182 6.91 -10.50 13.75
CA ASP A 182 5.96 -10.56 14.89
C ASP A 182 5.96 -9.27 15.71
N ARG A 183 7.12 -8.65 15.89
CA ARG A 183 7.22 -7.34 16.56
C ARG A 183 6.49 -6.22 15.82
N VAL A 184 6.48 -6.27 14.50
CA VAL A 184 5.76 -5.30 13.66
C VAL A 184 4.26 -5.57 13.75
N LYS A 185 3.83 -6.85 13.75
CA LYS A 185 2.42 -7.25 13.96
C LYS A 185 1.91 -6.72 15.31
N GLU A 186 2.65 -6.93 16.40
CA GLU A 186 2.29 -6.43 17.73
C GLU A 186 2.16 -4.89 17.79
N ASN A 187 3.07 -4.18 17.11
CA ASN A 187 3.01 -2.72 17.07
C ASN A 187 1.77 -2.22 16.31
N TYR A 188 1.43 -2.85 15.18
CA TYR A 188 0.21 -2.51 14.43
C TYR A 188 -1.05 -2.81 15.23
N GLN A 189 -1.13 -3.93 15.95
CA GLN A 189 -2.26 -4.25 16.82
C GLN A 189 -2.46 -3.20 17.93
N GLN A 190 -1.38 -2.74 18.55
CA GLN A 190 -1.46 -1.67 19.55
C GLN A 190 -1.96 -0.34 18.98
N ILE A 191 -1.59 -0.03 17.73
CA ILE A 191 -2.05 1.16 17.04
C ILE A 191 -3.55 1.02 16.71
N GLU A 192 -3.97 -0.13 16.19
CA GLU A 192 -5.38 -0.46 15.89
C GLU A 192 -6.26 -0.31 17.14
N GLU A 193 -5.89 -0.96 18.26
CA GLU A 193 -6.62 -0.85 19.53
C GLU A 193 -6.79 0.60 20.03
N ARG A 194 -5.83 1.48 19.76
CA ARG A 194 -5.91 2.90 20.11
C ARG A 194 -6.90 3.65 19.22
N PHE A 195 -6.91 3.37 17.92
CA PHE A 195 -7.85 3.98 16.99
C PHE A 195 -9.29 3.51 17.23
N ASP A 196 -9.51 2.22 17.54
CA ASP A 196 -10.83 1.68 17.88
C ASP A 196 -11.42 2.33 19.14
N GLN A 197 -10.56 2.68 20.12
CA GLN A 197 -10.99 3.36 21.34
C GLN A 197 -11.34 4.84 21.12
N GLU A 198 -10.81 5.47 20.09
CA GLU A 198 -11.07 6.88 19.75
C GLU A 198 -12.29 7.08 18.81
N GLY A 199 -12.91 5.99 18.33
CA GLY A 199 -14.20 5.96 17.62
C GLY A 199 -14.09 6.08 16.09
N ASP A 200 -14.80 5.17 15.41
CA ASP A 200 -15.12 5.12 13.97
C ASP A 200 -14.03 4.61 12.99
N VAL A 201 -13.47 3.45 13.25
CA VAL A 201 -12.88 2.63 12.17
C VAL A 201 -14.01 1.92 11.41
N VAL A 202 -14.15 2.21 10.12
CA VAL A 202 -15.10 1.50 9.26
C VAL A 202 -14.42 0.20 8.81
N GLU A 203 -14.89 -0.95 9.33
CA GLU A 203 -14.42 -2.25 8.88
C GLU A 203 -14.70 -2.48 7.38
N GLU A 204 -13.79 -3.16 6.70
CA GLU A 204 -13.82 -3.42 5.24
C GLU A 204 -15.13 -4.08 4.77
N GLU A 205 -15.80 -4.88 5.62
CA GLU A 205 -17.09 -5.51 5.34
C GLU A 205 -18.24 -4.51 5.07
N GLN A 206 -18.14 -3.28 5.57
CA GLN A 206 -19.18 -2.27 5.37
C GLN A 206 -19.01 -1.51 4.05
N LEU A 207 -17.81 -1.43 3.50
CA LEU A 207 -17.53 -0.78 2.21
C LEU A 207 -18.15 -1.53 1.02
N GLY A 208 -18.20 -2.86 1.07
CA GLY A 208 -18.80 -3.68 0.01
C GLY A 208 -20.33 -3.56 -0.14
N ARG A 209 -21.02 -3.00 0.85
CA ARG A 209 -22.51 -2.84 0.84
C ARG A 209 -22.98 -1.48 0.39
N THR A 210 -22.08 -0.50 0.27
CA THR A 210 -22.47 0.89 -0.05
C THR A 210 -22.47 1.19 -1.55
N PHE A 211 -21.97 0.26 -2.38
CA PHE A 211 -21.88 0.41 -3.83
C PHE A 211 -22.70 -0.62 -4.65
N GLN A 212 -23.82 -1.11 -4.09
CA GLN A 212 -24.82 -1.88 -4.85
C GLN A 212 -26.04 -1.06 -5.19
#